data_91baaf8e78fdc4ba83d0833724d9b8a8
#
_entry.id   91baaf8e78fdc4ba83d0833724d9b8a8
#
_cell.length_a   1.000
_cell.length_b   1.000
_cell.length_c   1.000
_cell.angle_alpha   90.00
_cell.angle_beta   90.00
_cell.angle_gamma   90.00
#
_symmetry.space_group_name_H-M   'P 1'
#
loop_
_entity.id
_entity.type
_entity.pdbx_description
1 polymer ?
#
loop_
_entity_poly.entity_id
_entity_poly.type
_entity_poly.pdbx_seq_one_letter_code
_entity_poly.pdbx_strand_id
1 'polypeptide(L)'
;MYLAPLQDIILSHKLNCMFYADDTQIYITLDPNSPACSTDILRSCIEDVISWNTKNMLKCNQGKTEVVLFSSRFSKNYELLPTFSFGNNTISVTKEARNLGVMFDENLISMSQINLICKKAMLAIRSIGRIKKYLSKDHLACVVNAFVIPHLDYCNSVLYGLPKSQLDKLQRIQNVAARLVKGVLKQDHITPTLKALHWLPVEKRIIFKILLMTYKSKCL
;
A
#
# COMPACT_ATOMS: atom_id res chain seq x y z
N MET A 1 0.99 4.45 -23.47
CA MET A 1 1.99 5.18 -24.27
C MET A 1 1.63 6.64 -24.55
N TYR A 2 0.38 7.06 -24.30
CA TYR A 2 -0.01 8.47 -24.41
C TYR A 2 0.77 9.38 -23.45
N LEU A 3 1.12 8.88 -22.25
CA LEU A 3 1.88 9.60 -21.22
C LEU A 3 3.42 9.53 -21.39
N ALA A 4 3.94 8.91 -22.44
CA ALA A 4 5.40 8.81 -22.63
C ALA A 4 6.12 10.18 -22.65
N PRO A 5 5.59 11.22 -23.34
CA PRO A 5 6.24 12.53 -23.32
C PRO A 5 6.26 13.21 -21.93
N LEU A 6 5.31 12.84 -21.05
CA LEU A 6 5.29 13.33 -19.67
C LEU A 6 6.48 12.81 -18.86
N GLN A 7 6.91 11.58 -19.16
CA GLN A 7 8.12 11.01 -18.55
C GLN A 7 9.36 11.82 -18.89
N ASP A 8 9.51 12.23 -20.16
CA ASP A 8 10.66 13.03 -20.62
C ASP A 8 10.71 14.39 -19.93
N ILE A 9 9.55 15.02 -19.73
CA ILE A 9 9.45 16.29 -18.98
C ILE A 9 9.94 16.09 -17.54
N ILE A 10 9.46 15.07 -16.84
CA ILE A 10 9.86 14.82 -15.45
C ILE A 10 11.36 14.51 -15.34
N LEU A 11 11.89 13.69 -16.25
CA LEU A 11 13.30 13.33 -16.28
C LEU A 11 14.20 14.54 -16.62
N SER A 12 13.72 15.52 -17.41
CA SER A 12 14.47 16.75 -17.71
C SER A 12 14.75 17.58 -16.45
N HIS A 13 13.87 17.50 -15.44
CA HIS A 13 14.07 18.09 -14.11
C HIS A 13 14.97 17.23 -13.19
N LYS A 14 15.53 16.12 -13.68
CA LYS A 14 16.32 15.16 -12.90
C LYS A 14 15.52 14.51 -11.76
N LEU A 15 14.21 14.43 -11.92
CA LEU A 15 13.30 13.75 -10.99
C LEU A 15 13.04 12.33 -11.48
N ASN A 16 12.71 11.46 -10.55
CA ASN A 16 12.28 10.10 -10.86
C ASN A 16 10.75 10.04 -10.91
N CYS A 17 10.21 9.16 -11.73
CA CYS A 17 8.78 8.96 -11.84
C CYS A 17 8.41 7.50 -12.04
N MET A 18 7.18 7.17 -11.68
CA MET A 18 6.55 5.90 -11.96
C MET A 18 5.13 6.15 -12.44
N PHE A 19 4.72 5.45 -13.48
CA PHE A 19 3.37 5.52 -14.04
C PHE A 19 2.65 4.20 -13.84
N TYR A 20 1.40 4.27 -13.44
CA TYR A 20 0.50 3.14 -13.39
C TYR A 20 -0.87 3.58 -13.89
N ALA A 21 -1.19 3.22 -15.12
CA ALA A 21 -2.35 3.71 -15.86
C ALA A 21 -2.39 5.25 -15.91
N ASP A 22 -3.34 5.87 -15.24
CA ASP A 22 -3.51 7.32 -15.09
C ASP A 22 -2.82 7.90 -13.84
N ASP A 23 -2.38 7.04 -12.92
CA ASP A 23 -1.66 7.47 -11.71
C ASP A 23 -0.19 7.78 -12.04
N THR A 24 0.24 9.00 -11.75
CA THR A 24 1.63 9.46 -11.89
C THR A 24 2.24 9.73 -10.53
N GLN A 25 3.39 9.12 -10.27
CA GLN A 25 4.17 9.33 -9.05
C GLN A 25 5.48 10.01 -9.42
N ILE A 26 5.80 11.11 -8.75
CA ILE A 26 7.04 11.85 -8.92
C ILE A 26 7.75 11.84 -7.56
N TYR A 27 9.04 11.51 -7.54
CA TYR A 27 9.78 11.45 -6.29
C TYR A 27 11.20 12.00 -6.45
N ILE A 28 11.66 12.62 -5.36
CA ILE A 28 12.98 13.22 -5.23
C ILE A 28 13.57 12.91 -3.86
N THR A 29 14.87 12.76 -3.80
CA THR A 29 15.60 12.73 -2.54
C THR A 29 15.88 14.16 -2.10
N LEU A 30 15.44 14.53 -0.89
CA LEU A 30 15.73 15.85 -0.32
C LEU A 30 17.14 15.86 0.30
N ASP A 31 17.90 16.91 -0.01
CA ASP A 31 19.13 17.20 0.72
C ASP A 31 18.77 17.85 2.07
N PRO A 32 19.14 17.23 3.20
CA PRO A 32 18.88 17.81 4.52
C PRO A 32 19.48 19.20 4.73
N ASN A 33 20.58 19.52 4.02
CA ASN A 33 21.29 20.80 4.15
C ASN A 33 20.70 21.91 3.27
N SER A 34 19.99 21.55 2.19
CA SER A 34 19.37 22.51 1.28
C SER A 34 17.99 22.02 0.76
N PRO A 35 17.00 21.83 1.65
CA PRO A 35 15.70 21.31 1.26
C PRO A 35 14.94 22.23 0.31
N ALA A 36 15.17 23.54 0.39
CA ALA A 36 14.54 24.54 -0.47
C ALA A 36 14.87 24.32 -1.95
N CYS A 37 16.11 24.05 -2.30
CA CYS A 37 16.53 23.82 -3.68
C CYS A 37 15.80 22.60 -4.30
N SER A 38 15.70 21.51 -3.54
CA SER A 38 14.98 20.31 -3.99
C SER A 38 13.48 20.56 -4.17
N THR A 39 12.88 21.36 -3.29
CA THR A 39 11.45 21.70 -3.39
C THR A 39 11.16 22.63 -4.56
N ASP A 40 12.07 23.54 -4.92
CA ASP A 40 11.93 24.41 -6.08
C ASP A 40 12.00 23.63 -7.40
N ILE A 41 12.87 22.65 -7.50
CA ILE A 41 12.93 21.73 -8.65
C ILE A 41 11.60 20.98 -8.78
N LEU A 42 11.07 20.44 -7.68
CA LEU A 42 9.78 19.73 -7.70
C LEU A 42 8.63 20.66 -8.11
N ARG A 43 8.62 21.92 -7.63
CA ARG A 43 7.61 22.93 -8.00
C ARG A 43 7.66 23.21 -9.50
N SER A 44 8.83 23.51 -10.06
CA SER A 44 9.00 23.74 -11.50
C SER A 44 8.54 22.54 -12.34
N CYS A 45 8.86 21.34 -11.91
CA CYS A 45 8.39 20.13 -12.58
C CYS A 45 6.86 20.00 -12.54
N ILE A 46 6.23 20.27 -11.42
CA ILE A 46 4.76 20.25 -11.29
C ILE A 46 4.10 21.25 -12.24
N GLU A 47 4.65 22.44 -12.37
CA GLU A 47 4.14 23.49 -13.28
C GLU A 47 4.21 23.01 -14.74
N ASP A 48 5.33 22.41 -15.17
CA ASP A 48 5.49 21.84 -16.51
C ASP A 48 4.55 20.66 -16.77
N VAL A 49 4.35 19.80 -15.77
CA VAL A 49 3.39 18.68 -15.83
C VAL A 49 1.96 19.21 -16.01
N ILE A 50 1.56 20.25 -15.29
CA ILE A 50 0.24 20.88 -15.43
C ILE A 50 0.10 21.51 -16.82
N SER A 51 1.12 22.23 -17.28
CA SER A 51 1.14 22.87 -18.61
C SER A 51 0.98 21.83 -19.71
N TRP A 52 1.74 20.72 -19.64
CA TRP A 52 1.65 19.63 -20.60
C TRP A 52 0.25 18.99 -20.62
N ASN A 53 -0.30 18.67 -19.43
CA ASN A 53 -1.64 18.11 -19.34
C ASN A 53 -2.69 19.05 -19.97
N THR A 54 -2.63 20.34 -19.66
CA THR A 54 -3.55 21.34 -20.23
C THR A 54 -3.45 21.41 -21.76
N LYS A 55 -2.23 21.41 -22.31
CA LYS A 55 -1.99 21.40 -23.78
C LYS A 55 -2.53 20.12 -24.44
N ASN A 56 -2.56 19.02 -23.73
CA ASN A 56 -3.07 17.72 -24.21
C ASN A 56 -4.53 17.46 -23.83
N MET A 57 -5.27 18.49 -23.43
CA MET A 57 -6.69 18.39 -23.05
C MET A 57 -6.95 17.43 -21.87
N LEU A 58 -5.94 17.23 -21.02
CA LEU A 58 -6.03 16.43 -19.80
C LEU A 58 -6.19 17.36 -18.59
N LYS A 59 -6.98 16.93 -17.62
CA LYS A 59 -7.17 17.66 -16.37
C LYS A 59 -6.59 16.85 -15.20
N CYS A 60 -5.56 17.38 -14.57
CA CYS A 60 -5.06 16.82 -13.31
C CYS A 60 -6.11 16.94 -12.21
N ASN A 61 -6.31 15.86 -11.45
CA ASN A 61 -7.21 15.86 -10.32
C ASN A 61 -6.49 16.41 -9.07
N GLN A 62 -6.57 17.71 -8.88
CA GLN A 62 -5.93 18.43 -7.77
C GLN A 62 -6.38 17.93 -6.40
N GLY A 63 -7.66 17.56 -6.25
CA GLY A 63 -8.20 17.04 -4.97
C GLY A 63 -7.74 15.63 -4.59
N LYS A 64 -7.10 14.92 -5.53
CA LYS A 64 -6.50 13.59 -5.28
C LYS A 64 -4.97 13.61 -5.27
N THR A 65 -4.36 14.77 -5.58
CA THR A 65 -2.91 14.89 -5.55
C THR A 65 -2.45 15.09 -4.11
N GLU A 66 -1.56 14.24 -3.65
CA GLU A 66 -1.04 14.23 -2.28
C GLU A 66 0.48 14.32 -2.32
N VAL A 67 1.07 15.01 -1.35
CA VAL A 67 2.52 15.08 -1.15
C VAL A 67 2.85 14.43 0.19
N VAL A 68 3.73 13.44 0.18
CA VAL A 68 4.21 12.78 1.40
C VAL A 68 5.71 12.92 1.51
N LEU A 69 6.17 13.31 2.67
CA LEU A 69 7.58 13.28 3.01
C LEU A 69 7.89 12.00 3.77
N PHE A 70 8.74 11.17 3.20
CA PHE A 70 9.27 9.99 3.89
C PHE A 70 10.54 10.35 4.63
N SER A 71 10.56 10.12 5.94
CA SER A 71 11.72 10.42 6.78
C SER A 71 11.96 9.36 7.85
N SER A 72 13.19 9.32 8.36
CA SER A 72 13.48 8.51 9.55
C SER A 72 12.79 9.11 10.77
N ARG A 73 12.29 8.28 11.68
CA ARG A 73 11.74 8.70 12.99
C ARG A 73 12.68 9.56 13.82
N PHE A 74 13.97 9.49 13.56
CA PHE A 74 15.02 10.21 14.28
C PHE A 74 15.36 11.55 13.64
N SER A 75 14.79 11.86 12.47
CA SER A 75 15.03 13.10 11.75
C SER A 75 14.01 14.15 12.19
N LYS A 76 14.46 15.12 12.97
CA LYS A 76 13.59 16.15 13.60
C LYS A 76 13.40 17.44 12.79
N ASN A 77 14.04 17.59 11.64
CA ASN A 77 14.21 18.89 10.99
C ASN A 77 13.26 19.20 9.83
N TYR A 78 12.15 18.49 9.68
CA TYR A 78 11.28 18.63 8.50
C TYR A 78 9.96 19.38 8.75
N GLU A 79 9.83 20.10 9.88
CA GLU A 79 8.63 20.89 10.17
C GLU A 79 8.42 22.10 9.25
N LEU A 80 9.40 22.41 8.39
CA LEU A 80 9.45 23.62 7.55
C LEU A 80 9.34 23.34 6.04
N LEU A 81 8.77 22.22 5.61
CA LEU A 81 8.55 22.06 4.17
C LEU A 81 7.45 22.99 3.68
N PRO A 82 7.73 23.74 2.60
CA PRO A 82 6.76 24.67 2.06
C PRO A 82 5.53 23.92 1.52
N THR A 83 4.41 24.58 1.53
CA THR A 83 3.23 24.17 0.79
C THR A 83 3.53 24.21 -0.71
N PHE A 84 3.03 23.22 -1.45
CA PHE A 84 3.21 23.16 -2.90
C PHE A 84 2.00 23.75 -3.60
N SER A 85 2.24 24.62 -4.58
CA SER A 85 1.19 25.15 -5.45
C SER A 85 0.92 24.13 -6.56
N PHE A 86 -0.33 23.75 -6.74
CA PHE A 86 -0.78 22.89 -7.82
C PHE A 86 -1.93 23.59 -8.56
N GLY A 87 -1.61 24.32 -9.61
CA GLY A 87 -2.57 25.24 -10.25
C GLY A 87 -3.03 26.31 -9.26
N ASN A 88 -4.34 26.38 -9.04
CA ASN A 88 -4.95 27.35 -8.11
C ASN A 88 -5.05 26.82 -6.66
N ASN A 89 -4.64 25.60 -6.39
CA ASN A 89 -4.74 24.96 -5.08
C ASN A 89 -3.36 24.84 -4.42
N THR A 90 -3.35 24.93 -3.11
CA THR A 90 -2.18 24.67 -2.29
C THR A 90 -2.27 23.28 -1.70
N ILE A 91 -1.26 22.44 -1.94
CA ILE A 91 -1.16 21.11 -1.36
C ILE A 91 -0.19 21.16 -0.18
N SER A 92 -0.68 20.79 0.98
CA SER A 92 0.16 20.58 2.17
C SER A 92 0.74 19.17 2.17
N VAL A 93 1.90 19.00 2.81
CA VAL A 93 2.47 17.70 3.06
C VAL A 93 1.56 16.93 4.01
N THR A 94 1.18 15.71 3.60
CA THR A 94 0.35 14.80 4.41
C THR A 94 1.22 13.76 5.10
N LYS A 95 0.77 13.28 6.27
CA LYS A 95 1.49 12.23 7.02
C LYS A 95 1.24 10.83 6.47
N GLU A 96 0.17 10.68 5.71
CA GLU A 96 -0.24 9.41 5.10
C GLU A 96 -0.82 9.68 3.73
N ALA A 97 -0.52 8.81 2.77
CA ALA A 97 -1.15 8.81 1.45
C ALA A 97 -1.49 7.40 1.01
N ARG A 98 -2.50 7.32 0.15
CA ARG A 98 -2.92 6.05 -0.44
C ARG A 98 -2.38 5.91 -1.86
N ASN A 99 -1.48 4.95 -2.05
CA ASN A 99 -0.90 4.63 -3.34
C ASN A 99 -1.32 3.22 -3.78
N LEU A 100 -1.95 3.09 -4.95
CA LEU A 100 -2.42 1.81 -5.52
C LEU A 100 -3.16 0.92 -4.49
N GLY A 101 -3.96 1.56 -3.64
CA GLY A 101 -4.74 0.86 -2.61
C GLY A 101 -4.03 0.56 -1.30
N VAL A 102 -2.73 0.84 -1.20
CA VAL A 102 -1.90 0.68 0.02
C VAL A 102 -1.75 2.03 0.71
N MET A 103 -1.90 2.06 2.03
CA MET A 103 -1.62 3.25 2.84
C MET A 103 -0.14 3.28 3.20
N PHE A 104 0.53 4.37 2.86
CA PHE A 104 1.90 4.66 3.25
C PHE A 104 1.90 5.79 4.27
N ASP A 105 2.60 5.61 5.37
CA ASP A 105 2.86 6.65 6.36
C ASP A 105 4.28 7.21 6.22
N GLU A 106 4.48 8.44 6.72
CA GLU A 106 5.74 9.19 6.63
C GLU A 106 6.98 8.43 7.12
N ASN A 107 6.80 7.44 8.00
CA ASN A 107 7.88 6.65 8.60
C ASN A 107 7.94 5.21 8.07
N LEU A 108 7.09 4.83 7.12
CA LEU A 108 6.98 3.49 6.55
C LEU A 108 6.75 2.38 7.60
N ILE A 109 6.02 2.71 8.68
CA ILE A 109 5.69 1.77 9.76
C ILE A 109 4.54 0.85 9.37
N SER A 110 3.74 1.27 8.39
CA SER A 110 2.59 0.54 7.86
C SER A 110 1.49 0.21 8.89
N MET A 111 1.42 0.96 9.99
CA MET A 111 0.42 0.69 11.04
C MET A 111 -1.00 0.96 10.54
N SER A 112 -1.22 2.06 9.82
CA SER A 112 -2.50 2.42 9.21
C SER A 112 -2.94 1.37 8.20
N GLN A 113 -2.00 0.87 7.38
CA GLN A 113 -2.28 -0.20 6.42
C GLN A 113 -2.69 -1.50 7.13
N ILE A 114 -1.97 -1.93 8.16
CA ILE A 114 -2.30 -3.14 8.92
C ILE A 114 -3.68 -3.03 9.57
N ASN A 115 -3.99 -1.89 10.19
CA ASN A 115 -5.29 -1.66 10.81
C ASN A 115 -6.41 -1.68 9.75
N LEU A 116 -6.18 -1.12 8.57
CA LEU A 116 -7.13 -1.15 7.46
C LEU A 116 -7.39 -2.58 6.97
N ILE A 117 -6.32 -3.37 6.77
CA ILE A 117 -6.42 -4.79 6.39
C ILE A 117 -7.23 -5.55 7.45
N CYS A 118 -6.87 -5.41 8.73
CA CYS A 118 -7.56 -6.09 9.83
C CYS A 118 -9.05 -5.71 9.88
N LYS A 119 -9.38 -4.42 9.71
CA LYS A 119 -10.76 -3.94 9.69
C LYS A 119 -11.56 -4.56 8.54
N LYS A 120 -11.04 -4.50 7.31
CA LYS A 120 -11.73 -5.04 6.12
C LYS A 120 -11.90 -6.56 6.21
N ALA A 121 -10.85 -7.29 6.53
CA ALA A 121 -10.89 -8.74 6.66
C ALA A 121 -11.83 -9.20 7.79
N MET A 122 -11.85 -8.50 8.94
CA MET A 122 -12.76 -8.82 10.03
C MET A 122 -14.23 -8.55 9.67
N LEU A 123 -14.52 -7.49 8.92
CA LEU A 123 -15.86 -7.22 8.41
C LEU A 123 -16.31 -8.35 7.48
N ALA A 124 -15.45 -8.81 6.55
CA ALA A 124 -15.74 -9.95 5.68
C ALA A 124 -16.00 -11.22 6.49
N ILE A 125 -15.16 -11.54 7.48
CA ILE A 125 -15.33 -12.69 8.38
C ILE A 125 -16.69 -12.64 9.10
N ARG A 126 -17.08 -11.48 9.62
CA ARG A 126 -18.37 -11.30 10.30
C ARG A 126 -19.55 -11.52 9.37
N SER A 127 -19.49 -10.99 8.14
CA SER A 127 -20.53 -11.18 7.14
C SER A 127 -20.66 -12.64 6.74
N ILE A 128 -19.54 -13.33 6.49
CA ILE A 128 -19.53 -14.77 6.19
C ILE A 128 -20.07 -15.58 7.38
N GLY A 129 -19.71 -15.19 8.61
CA GLY A 129 -20.19 -15.84 9.81
C GLY A 129 -21.72 -15.89 9.97
N ARG A 130 -22.44 -14.86 9.47
CA ARG A 130 -23.92 -14.82 9.48
C ARG A 130 -24.56 -15.86 8.58
N ILE A 131 -23.90 -16.16 7.45
CA ILE A 131 -24.43 -17.09 6.43
C ILE A 131 -23.83 -18.50 6.53
N LYS A 132 -22.85 -18.72 7.42
CA LYS A 132 -22.10 -19.98 7.50
C LYS A 132 -23.00 -21.22 7.69
N LYS A 133 -24.15 -21.06 8.36
CA LYS A 133 -25.11 -22.15 8.59
C LYS A 133 -25.76 -22.70 7.33
N TYR A 134 -25.70 -21.93 6.22
CA TYR A 134 -26.27 -22.31 4.93
C TYR A 134 -25.20 -22.85 3.96
N LEU A 135 -23.93 -22.88 4.36
CA LEU A 135 -22.80 -23.30 3.53
C LEU A 135 -22.21 -24.61 4.02
N SER A 136 -21.84 -25.49 3.08
CA SER A 136 -20.97 -26.63 3.40
C SER A 136 -19.57 -26.13 3.82
N LYS A 137 -18.77 -26.98 4.47
CA LYS A 137 -17.40 -26.61 4.88
C LYS A 137 -16.52 -26.21 3.68
N ASP A 138 -16.70 -26.88 2.54
CA ASP A 138 -15.92 -26.62 1.33
C ASP A 138 -16.33 -25.28 0.68
N HIS A 139 -17.64 -25.04 0.56
CA HIS A 139 -18.14 -23.73 0.10
C HIS A 139 -17.72 -22.59 1.04
N LEU A 140 -17.73 -22.83 2.36
CA LEU A 140 -17.28 -21.84 3.33
C LEU A 140 -15.77 -21.54 3.17
N ALA A 141 -14.94 -22.56 2.90
CA ALA A 141 -13.53 -22.36 2.60
C ALA A 141 -13.33 -21.54 1.32
N CYS A 142 -14.08 -21.83 0.25
CA CYS A 142 -14.04 -21.05 -0.99
C CYS A 142 -14.40 -19.58 -0.77
N VAL A 143 -15.48 -19.31 -0.04
CA VAL A 143 -15.93 -17.94 0.26
C VAL A 143 -14.90 -17.19 1.11
N VAL A 144 -14.32 -17.84 2.12
CA VAL A 144 -13.26 -17.22 2.94
C VAL A 144 -12.00 -16.96 2.10
N ASN A 145 -11.61 -17.88 1.22
CA ASN A 145 -10.48 -17.68 0.31
C ASN A 145 -10.73 -16.52 -0.67
N ALA A 146 -11.97 -16.33 -1.13
CA ALA A 146 -12.32 -15.27 -2.07
C ALA A 146 -12.41 -13.88 -1.41
N PHE A 147 -12.90 -13.77 -0.18
CA PHE A 147 -13.25 -12.48 0.43
C PHE A 147 -12.39 -12.07 1.64
N VAL A 148 -11.66 -12.99 2.26
CA VAL A 148 -10.81 -12.70 3.42
C VAL A 148 -9.33 -12.75 3.09
N ILE A 149 -8.89 -13.83 2.46
CA ILE A 149 -7.46 -14.07 2.16
C ILE A 149 -6.87 -12.98 1.25
N PRO A 150 -7.58 -12.46 0.22
CA PRO A 150 -7.04 -11.39 -0.62
C PRO A 150 -6.66 -10.12 0.16
N HIS A 151 -7.35 -9.81 1.26
CA HIS A 151 -6.96 -8.68 2.10
C HIS A 151 -5.60 -8.88 2.78
N LEU A 152 -5.24 -10.13 3.10
CA LEU A 152 -3.95 -10.47 3.70
C LEU A 152 -2.83 -10.59 2.65
N ASP A 153 -3.18 -10.88 1.40
CA ASP A 153 -2.21 -11.17 0.34
C ASP A 153 -1.95 -9.99 -0.59
N TYR A 154 -2.85 -8.99 -0.62
CA TYR A 154 -2.67 -7.83 -1.48
C TYR A 154 -1.47 -7.00 -1.03
N CYS A 155 -0.49 -6.86 -1.92
CA CYS A 155 0.76 -6.12 -1.68
C CYS A 155 1.48 -6.50 -0.36
N ASN A 156 1.34 -7.75 0.10
CA ASN A 156 1.87 -8.17 1.39
C ASN A 156 3.42 -8.14 1.44
N SER A 157 4.11 -8.13 0.31
CA SER A 157 5.57 -7.96 0.24
C SER A 157 6.04 -6.64 0.86
N VAL A 158 5.22 -5.59 0.82
CA VAL A 158 5.52 -4.28 1.46
C VAL A 158 5.62 -4.40 2.98
N LEU A 159 5.00 -5.44 3.56
CA LEU A 159 5.02 -5.69 5.00
C LEU A 159 6.25 -6.49 5.47
N TYR A 160 7.19 -6.77 4.56
CA TYR A 160 8.43 -7.47 4.92
C TYR A 160 9.30 -6.62 5.85
N GLY A 161 9.89 -7.25 6.86
CA GLY A 161 10.73 -6.55 7.84
C GLY A 161 9.98 -5.82 8.95
N LEU A 162 8.65 -5.82 8.96
CA LEU A 162 7.88 -5.24 10.05
C LEU A 162 8.04 -6.04 11.35
N PRO A 163 7.90 -5.38 12.51
CA PRO A 163 7.97 -6.04 13.81
C PRO A 163 6.94 -7.17 13.93
N LYS A 164 7.34 -8.26 14.58
CA LYS A 164 6.48 -9.43 14.79
C LYS A 164 5.14 -9.09 15.43
N SER A 165 5.12 -8.15 16.37
CA SER A 165 3.89 -7.69 17.03
C SER A 165 2.84 -7.13 16.06
N GLN A 166 3.28 -6.57 14.93
CA GLN A 166 2.40 -6.07 13.86
C GLN A 166 1.92 -7.22 12.97
N LEU A 167 2.81 -8.12 12.58
CA LEU A 167 2.46 -9.31 11.79
C LEU A 167 1.50 -10.25 12.57
N ASP A 168 1.63 -10.31 13.89
CA ASP A 168 0.74 -11.09 14.76
C ASP A 168 -0.72 -10.58 14.71
N LYS A 169 -0.95 -9.29 14.42
CA LYS A 169 -2.32 -8.78 14.22
C LYS A 169 -2.95 -9.42 12.98
N LEU A 170 -2.22 -9.49 11.87
CA LEU A 170 -2.68 -10.12 10.63
C LEU A 170 -2.83 -11.64 10.82
N GLN A 171 -1.89 -12.27 11.53
CA GLN A 171 -1.96 -13.70 11.86
C GLN A 171 -3.21 -14.04 12.68
N ARG A 172 -3.61 -13.17 13.62
CA ARG A 172 -4.87 -13.36 14.38
C ARG A 172 -6.09 -13.34 13.47
N ILE A 173 -6.13 -12.46 12.46
CA ILE A 173 -7.21 -12.44 11.47
C ILE A 173 -7.27 -13.76 10.70
N GLN A 174 -6.13 -14.23 10.20
CA GLN A 174 -6.05 -15.52 9.51
C GLN A 174 -6.52 -16.67 10.41
N ASN A 175 -6.12 -16.66 11.67
CA ASN A 175 -6.53 -17.68 12.63
C ASN A 175 -8.05 -17.69 12.88
N VAL A 176 -8.67 -16.50 12.97
CA VAL A 176 -10.14 -16.38 13.09
C VAL A 176 -10.83 -16.93 11.85
N ALA A 177 -10.33 -16.61 10.66
CA ALA A 177 -10.86 -17.14 9.41
C ALA A 177 -10.77 -18.67 9.34
N ALA A 178 -9.62 -19.24 9.72
CA ALA A 178 -9.41 -20.69 9.75
C ALA A 178 -10.36 -21.41 10.73
N ARG A 179 -10.56 -20.81 11.91
CA ARG A 179 -11.52 -21.35 12.89
C ARG A 179 -12.95 -21.27 12.38
N LEU A 180 -13.31 -20.21 11.67
CA LEU A 180 -14.63 -20.08 11.06
C LEU A 180 -14.91 -21.23 10.09
N VAL A 181 -13.95 -21.57 9.25
CA VAL A 181 -14.07 -22.65 8.23
C VAL A 181 -14.17 -24.03 8.87
N LYS A 182 -13.28 -24.33 9.80
CA LYS A 182 -13.19 -25.70 10.37
C LYS A 182 -14.07 -25.90 11.60
N GLY A 183 -14.62 -24.82 12.20
CA GLY A 183 -15.45 -24.91 13.41
C GLY A 183 -14.65 -25.22 14.68
N VAL A 184 -13.35 -24.91 14.70
CA VAL A 184 -12.42 -25.18 15.81
C VAL A 184 -12.57 -24.10 16.90
N LEU A 185 -12.48 -24.49 18.16
CA LEU A 185 -12.66 -23.58 19.30
C LEU A 185 -11.47 -22.61 19.45
N LYS A 186 -11.69 -21.51 20.18
CA LYS A 186 -10.68 -20.47 20.38
C LYS A 186 -9.44 -20.99 21.13
N GLN A 187 -9.63 -21.88 22.08
CA GLN A 187 -8.56 -22.49 22.89
C GLN A 187 -7.72 -23.54 22.15
N ASP A 188 -8.22 -24.10 21.06
CA ASP A 188 -7.52 -25.14 20.34
C ASP A 188 -6.31 -24.57 19.59
N HIS A 189 -5.27 -25.39 19.46
CA HIS A 189 -4.06 -25.00 18.74
C HIS A 189 -4.34 -24.85 17.25
N ILE A 190 -3.95 -23.73 16.67
CA ILE A 190 -4.34 -23.35 15.30
C ILE A 190 -3.52 -24.03 14.20
N THR A 191 -2.28 -24.44 14.48
CA THR A 191 -1.36 -24.97 13.45
C THR A 191 -1.91 -26.19 12.70
N PRO A 192 -2.55 -27.18 13.35
CA PRO A 192 -3.16 -28.29 12.62
C PRO A 192 -4.26 -27.85 11.66
N THR A 193 -5.04 -26.83 12.08
CA THR A 193 -6.12 -26.26 11.27
C THR A 193 -5.58 -25.56 10.02
N LEU A 194 -4.52 -24.77 10.15
CA LEU A 194 -3.86 -24.13 9.01
C LEU A 194 -3.27 -25.14 8.04
N LYS A 195 -2.63 -26.21 8.55
CA LYS A 195 -2.11 -27.30 7.74
C LYS A 195 -3.22 -28.02 6.96
N ALA A 196 -4.33 -28.35 7.63
CA ALA A 196 -5.49 -28.99 7.01
C ALA A 196 -6.23 -28.12 5.97
N LEU A 197 -6.02 -26.79 5.99
CA LEU A 197 -6.50 -25.85 4.99
C LEU A 197 -5.45 -25.54 3.93
N HIS A 198 -4.24 -26.07 4.02
CA HIS A 198 -3.07 -25.72 3.20
C HIS A 198 -2.77 -24.20 3.22
N TRP A 199 -2.98 -23.56 4.36
CA TRP A 199 -2.73 -22.15 4.52
C TRP A 199 -1.36 -21.88 5.14
N LEU A 200 -0.51 -21.18 4.41
CA LEU A 200 0.74 -20.67 4.97
C LEU A 200 0.45 -19.57 5.99
N PRO A 201 1.17 -19.54 7.14
CA PRO A 201 1.15 -18.39 8.05
C PRO A 201 1.49 -17.08 7.35
N VAL A 202 0.98 -15.95 7.86
CA VAL A 202 1.13 -14.63 7.23
C VAL A 202 2.60 -14.30 6.91
N GLU A 203 3.52 -14.49 7.85
CA GLU A 203 4.94 -14.26 7.64
C GLU A 203 5.48 -15.08 6.45
N LYS A 204 5.11 -16.34 6.35
CA LYS A 204 5.54 -17.22 5.25
C LYS A 204 4.90 -16.84 3.91
N ARG A 205 3.69 -16.29 3.91
CA ARG A 205 3.04 -15.71 2.71
C ARG A 205 3.81 -14.51 2.18
N ILE A 206 4.27 -13.63 3.07
CA ILE A 206 5.09 -12.46 2.72
C ILE A 206 6.40 -12.92 2.07
N ILE A 207 7.13 -13.82 2.72
CA ILE A 207 8.38 -14.37 2.20
C ILE A 207 8.15 -15.06 0.85
N PHE A 208 7.11 -15.90 0.74
CA PHE A 208 6.77 -16.58 -0.51
C PHE A 208 6.51 -15.58 -1.65
N LYS A 209 5.79 -14.48 -1.39
CA LYS A 209 5.53 -13.45 -2.41
C LYS A 209 6.82 -12.81 -2.90
N ILE A 210 7.74 -12.47 -2.00
CA ILE A 210 9.04 -11.87 -2.35
C ILE A 210 9.85 -12.85 -3.20
N LEU A 211 9.98 -14.10 -2.76
CA LEU A 211 10.70 -15.14 -3.50
C LEU A 211 10.11 -15.36 -4.90
N LEU A 212 8.78 -15.40 -4.99
CA LEU A 212 8.08 -15.54 -6.27
C LEU A 212 8.37 -14.36 -7.21
N MET A 213 8.34 -13.12 -6.70
CA MET A 213 8.63 -11.93 -7.50
C MET A 213 10.10 -11.90 -7.94
N THR A 214 11.02 -12.24 -7.04
CA THR A 214 12.45 -12.35 -7.35
C THR A 214 12.71 -13.40 -8.41
N TYR A 215 12.08 -14.57 -8.29
CA TYR A 215 12.18 -15.62 -9.30
C TYR A 215 11.70 -15.14 -10.67
N LYS A 216 10.50 -14.54 -10.72
CA LYS A 216 9.95 -14.02 -11.98
C LYS A 216 10.82 -12.94 -12.61
N SER A 217 11.41 -12.04 -11.83
CA SER A 217 12.26 -10.98 -12.36
C SER A 217 13.62 -11.48 -12.90
N LYS A 218 14.05 -12.69 -12.52
CA LYS A 218 15.30 -13.27 -12.98
C LYS A 218 15.12 -14.32 -14.11
N CYS A 219 13.95 -14.93 -14.18
CA CYS A 219 13.70 -16.06 -15.07
C CYS A 219 12.70 -15.76 -16.18
N LEU A 220 12.09 -14.59 -16.18
CA LEU A 220 11.18 -14.04 -17.22
C LEU A 220 11.64 -12.69 -17.71
#